data_65500d0d44f5893d98a5184ae37ff1ba
#
_entry.id   65500d0d44f5893d98a5184ae37ff1ba
#
_cell.length_a   1.000
_cell.length_b   1.000
_cell.length_c   1.000
_cell.angle_alpha   90.00
_cell.angle_beta   90.00
_cell.angle_gamma   90.00
#
_symmetry.space_group_name_H-M   'P 1'
#
loop_
_entity.id
_entity.type
_entity.pdbx_description
1 polymer ?
#
loop_
_entity_poly.entity_id
_entity_poly.type
_entity_poly.pdbx_seq_one_letter_code
_entity_poly.pdbx_strand_id
1 'polypeptide(L)'
;MNNYIKLLESPKPSIVIVTGPSGTGKTMQACKVGQKHLYNGMYDKIILTRPAVTSGNESHGYLPGDIDDKMNPWIKPSLDFLGPFQKKIEMCPFAFMRGRTFDKSWIVADEMQNSTKEQMMMLLTRIGFGSKLVIIGDPEQTDIVTEDYTGLDDLLNRLIVSDEIAHVRLKDVYRSPVVKEVLNMYNS
;
A
#
# COMPACT_ATOMS: atom_id res chain seq x y z
N MET A 1 -10.94 -4.06 12.24
CA MET A 1 -9.51 -4.13 12.58
C MET A 1 -9.03 -5.55 12.89
N ASN A 2 -9.61 -6.30 13.85
CA ASN A 2 -9.12 -7.64 14.24
C ASN A 2 -9.00 -8.65 13.09
N ASN A 3 -9.96 -8.67 12.15
CA ASN A 3 -9.90 -9.58 11.00
C ASN A 3 -8.74 -9.23 10.06
N TYR A 4 -8.47 -7.94 9.83
CA TYR A 4 -7.35 -7.50 9.01
C TYR A 4 -6.00 -7.96 9.59
N ILE A 5 -5.78 -7.73 10.90
CA ILE A 5 -4.56 -8.16 11.57
C ILE A 5 -4.38 -9.69 11.47
N LYS A 6 -5.45 -10.48 11.67
CA LYS A 6 -5.39 -11.94 11.51
C LYS A 6 -4.97 -12.37 10.10
N LEU A 7 -5.48 -11.71 9.05
CA LEU A 7 -5.08 -11.97 7.66
C LEU A 7 -3.61 -11.62 7.41
N LEU A 8 -3.12 -10.56 8.03
CA LEU A 8 -1.71 -10.17 7.93
C LEU A 8 -0.79 -11.16 8.67
N GLU A 9 -1.18 -11.61 9.86
CA GLU A 9 -0.36 -12.51 10.69
C GLU A 9 -0.37 -13.96 10.19
N SER A 10 -1.42 -14.38 9.50
CA SER A 10 -1.51 -15.73 8.92
C SER A 10 -0.55 -15.88 7.74
N PRO A 11 0.08 -17.05 7.52
CA PRO A 11 0.87 -17.30 6.33
C PRO A 11 0.05 -17.22 5.04
N LYS A 12 -1.22 -17.56 5.10
CA LYS A 12 -2.20 -17.37 4.02
C LYS A 12 -3.31 -16.41 4.46
N PRO A 13 -3.87 -15.64 3.56
CA PRO A 13 -3.63 -15.52 2.11
C PRO A 13 -2.29 -14.82 1.78
N SER A 14 -1.75 -15.11 0.60
CA SER A 14 -0.53 -14.47 0.08
C SER A 14 -0.79 -13.03 -0.40
N ILE A 15 -2.01 -12.73 -0.82
CA ILE A 15 -2.45 -11.37 -1.19
C ILE A 15 -3.57 -10.92 -0.27
N VAL A 16 -3.36 -9.80 0.42
CA VAL A 16 -4.35 -9.16 1.27
C VAL A 16 -4.68 -7.79 0.69
N ILE A 17 -5.93 -7.61 0.27
CA ILE A 17 -6.45 -6.33 -0.18
C ILE A 17 -7.18 -5.69 0.99
N VAL A 18 -6.81 -4.47 1.34
CA VAL A 18 -7.48 -3.70 2.39
C VAL A 18 -7.94 -2.36 1.86
N THR A 19 -9.24 -2.12 1.95
CA THR A 19 -9.85 -0.86 1.53
C THR A 19 -10.53 -0.13 2.70
N GLY A 20 -10.79 1.14 2.51
CA GLY A 20 -11.53 1.97 3.47
C GLY A 20 -10.95 3.36 3.64
N PRO A 21 -11.66 4.25 4.38
CA PRO A 21 -11.30 5.65 4.50
C PRO A 21 -9.92 5.88 5.11
N SER A 22 -9.34 7.05 4.83
CA SER A 22 -8.12 7.50 5.48
C SER A 22 -8.30 7.55 7.01
N GLY A 23 -7.24 7.21 7.76
CA GLY A 23 -7.28 7.18 9.23
C GLY A 23 -7.82 5.90 9.85
N THR A 24 -8.10 4.85 9.05
CA THR A 24 -8.49 3.53 9.58
C THR A 24 -7.30 2.66 10.01
N GLY A 25 -6.05 3.12 9.83
CA GLY A 25 -4.84 2.43 10.26
C GLY A 25 -4.35 1.33 9.32
N LYS A 26 -4.79 1.31 8.05
CA LYS A 26 -4.40 0.31 7.04
C LYS A 26 -2.89 0.15 6.93
N THR A 27 -2.21 1.22 6.55
CA THR A 27 -0.76 1.26 6.30
C THR A 27 0.03 0.98 7.58
N MET A 28 -0.37 1.61 8.69
CA MET A 28 0.28 1.40 9.99
C MET A 28 0.29 -0.08 10.39
N GLN A 29 -0.84 -0.79 10.26
CA GLN A 29 -0.92 -2.20 10.64
C GLN A 29 -0.12 -3.08 9.68
N ALA A 30 -0.18 -2.83 8.37
CA ALA A 30 0.64 -3.54 7.39
C ALA A 30 2.14 -3.42 7.69
N CYS A 31 2.61 -2.21 8.01
CA CYS A 31 4.00 -1.95 8.37
C CYS A 31 4.39 -2.63 9.69
N LYS A 32 3.58 -2.50 10.74
CA LYS A 32 3.87 -3.11 12.07
C LYS A 32 3.93 -4.64 12.02
N VAL A 33 2.97 -5.26 11.33
CA VAL A 33 2.98 -6.73 11.19
C VAL A 33 4.14 -7.18 10.32
N GLY A 34 4.41 -6.47 9.23
CA GLY A 34 5.58 -6.74 8.38
C GLY A 34 6.90 -6.65 9.15
N GLN A 35 7.06 -5.62 10.00
CA GLN A 35 8.22 -5.46 10.86
C GLN A 35 8.37 -6.64 11.84
N LYS A 36 7.28 -7.08 12.49
CA LYS A 36 7.26 -8.24 13.37
C LYS A 36 7.72 -9.51 12.65
N HIS A 37 7.22 -9.73 11.44
CA HIS A 37 7.60 -10.88 10.62
C HIS A 37 9.04 -10.81 10.12
N LEU A 38 9.52 -9.62 9.75
CA LEU A 38 10.91 -9.38 9.39
C LEU A 38 11.86 -9.68 10.56
N TYR A 39 11.49 -9.24 11.77
CA TYR A 39 12.24 -9.52 12.99
C TYR A 39 12.34 -11.02 13.28
N ASN A 40 11.25 -11.74 13.08
CA ASN A 40 11.18 -13.19 13.29
C ASN A 40 11.82 -14.02 12.14
N GLY A 41 12.39 -13.36 11.13
CA GLY A 41 13.04 -14.03 9.99
C GLY A 41 12.07 -14.75 9.03
N MET A 42 10.78 -14.42 9.09
CA MET A 42 9.77 -14.99 8.18
C MET A 42 9.94 -14.44 6.76
N TYR A 43 10.32 -13.17 6.64
CA TYR A 43 10.65 -12.49 5.38
C TYR A 43 12.05 -11.92 5.45
N ASP A 44 12.71 -11.83 4.31
CA ASP A 44 14.08 -11.32 4.21
C ASP A 44 14.10 -9.79 4.13
N LYS A 45 13.04 -9.19 3.58
CA LYS A 45 12.93 -7.74 3.38
C LYS A 45 11.47 -7.26 3.32
N ILE A 46 11.30 -5.96 3.53
CA ILE A 46 10.06 -5.23 3.29
C ILE A 46 10.22 -4.37 2.03
N ILE A 47 9.28 -4.50 1.10
CA ILE A 47 9.20 -3.65 -0.09
C ILE A 47 8.07 -2.65 0.11
N LEU A 48 8.37 -1.36 0.00
CA LEU A 48 7.37 -0.30 -0.01
C LEU A 48 7.20 0.26 -1.41
N THR A 49 5.97 0.34 -1.86
CA THR A 49 5.64 0.91 -3.17
C THR A 49 4.34 1.70 -3.12
N ARG A 50 4.21 2.65 -4.03
CA ARG A 50 2.96 3.39 -4.28
C ARG A 50 2.96 3.92 -5.72
N PRO A 51 1.80 4.14 -6.33
CA PRO A 51 1.70 4.83 -7.61
C PRO A 51 2.25 6.25 -7.51
N ALA A 52 2.94 6.71 -8.55
CA ALA A 52 3.28 8.11 -8.69
C ALA A 52 2.03 8.86 -9.17
N VAL A 53 1.51 9.77 -8.35
CA VAL A 53 0.45 10.68 -8.75
C VAL A 53 1.10 11.92 -9.33
N THR A 54 0.84 12.22 -10.58
CA THR A 54 1.08 13.56 -11.12
C THR A 54 -0.09 14.43 -10.66
N SER A 55 0.06 15.09 -9.51
CA SER A 55 -0.89 16.10 -9.07
C SER A 55 -1.00 17.16 -10.17
N GLY A 56 -2.22 17.37 -10.68
CA GLY A 56 -2.47 18.31 -11.77
C GLY A 56 -1.78 19.65 -11.50
N ASN A 57 -1.10 20.20 -12.50
CA ASN A 57 -0.36 21.48 -12.57
C ASN A 57 0.94 21.60 -11.74
N GLU A 58 1.28 20.72 -10.83
CA GLU A 58 2.65 20.65 -10.34
C GLU A 58 3.38 19.57 -11.16
N SER A 59 3.86 19.96 -12.34
CA SER A 59 4.98 19.25 -12.94
C SER A 59 6.12 19.37 -11.93
N HIS A 60 6.28 18.39 -11.07
CA HIS A 60 7.52 18.23 -10.32
C HIS A 60 8.59 17.98 -11.37
N GLY A 61 9.04 19.10 -11.96
CA GLY A 61 10.15 19.14 -12.87
C GLY A 61 11.27 18.32 -12.26
N TYR A 62 12.08 17.76 -13.10
CA TYR A 62 13.30 17.04 -12.79
C TYR A 62 13.98 17.63 -11.55
N LEU A 63 13.58 17.19 -10.36
CA LEU A 63 14.29 17.51 -9.14
C LEU A 63 15.65 16.80 -9.25
N PRO A 64 16.78 17.53 -9.24
CA PRO A 64 18.08 16.91 -9.20
C PRO A 64 18.23 16.22 -7.84
N GLY A 65 18.60 14.96 -7.84
CA GLY A 65 18.81 14.15 -6.64
C GLY A 65 18.67 12.66 -6.94
N ASP A 66 19.21 11.82 -6.11
CA ASP A 66 19.05 10.38 -6.19
C ASP A 66 17.58 9.98 -6.08
N ILE A 67 17.21 8.83 -6.66
CA ILE A 67 15.86 8.29 -6.65
C ILE A 67 15.33 8.15 -5.21
N ASP A 68 16.21 7.81 -4.28
CA ASP A 68 15.91 7.71 -2.86
C ASP A 68 15.49 9.05 -2.26
N ASP A 69 16.12 10.15 -2.65
CA ASP A 69 15.77 11.49 -2.17
C ASP A 69 14.39 11.95 -2.69
N LYS A 70 14.02 11.54 -3.90
CA LYS A 70 12.72 11.89 -4.51
C LYS A 70 11.56 11.09 -3.93
N MET A 71 11.81 9.84 -3.54
CA MET A 71 10.79 8.95 -2.96
C MET A 71 10.64 9.12 -1.44
N ASN A 72 11.66 9.64 -0.75
CA ASN A 72 11.68 9.83 0.70
C ASN A 72 10.45 10.58 1.26
N PRO A 73 10.00 11.72 0.69
CA PRO A 73 8.86 12.44 1.24
C PRO A 73 7.56 11.64 1.22
N TRP A 74 7.38 10.77 0.23
CA TRP A 74 6.13 10.03 0.02
C TRP A 74 6.03 8.75 0.83
N ILE A 75 7.17 8.16 1.16
CA ILE A 75 7.25 6.89 1.91
C ILE A 75 7.61 7.13 3.38
N LYS A 76 8.10 8.33 3.70
CA LYS A 76 8.47 8.70 5.07
C LYS A 76 7.41 8.36 6.12
N PRO A 77 6.10 8.59 5.91
CA PRO A 77 5.09 8.17 6.87
C PRO A 77 5.08 6.65 7.11
N SER A 78 5.38 5.83 6.10
CA SER A 78 5.46 4.37 6.25
C SER A 78 6.75 3.96 6.96
N LEU A 79 7.86 4.67 6.73
CA LEU A 79 9.13 4.45 7.42
C LEU A 79 9.04 4.75 8.92
N ASP A 80 8.26 5.74 9.32
CA ASP A 80 8.03 6.09 10.73
C ASP A 80 7.44 4.90 11.53
N PHE A 81 6.72 4.00 10.86
CA PHE A 81 6.17 2.80 11.48
C PHE A 81 7.14 1.61 11.51
N LEU A 82 8.25 1.66 10.75
CA LEU A 82 9.15 0.52 10.54
C LEU A 82 10.42 0.55 11.40
N GLY A 83 10.69 1.65 12.12
CA GLY A 83 11.77 1.74 13.11
C GLY A 83 13.16 1.38 12.55
N PRO A 84 14.05 0.73 13.35
CA PRO A 84 15.50 0.63 13.07
C PRO A 84 15.91 -0.34 11.95
N PHE A 85 14.98 -1.01 11.27
CA PHE A 85 15.29 -2.03 10.23
C PHE A 85 15.53 -1.46 8.82
N GLN A 86 15.95 -0.21 8.69
CA GLN A 86 16.11 0.50 7.41
C GLN A 86 16.92 -0.26 6.35
N LYS A 87 17.93 -1.04 6.75
CA LYS A 87 18.76 -1.83 5.81
C LYS A 87 18.02 -2.97 5.11
N LYS A 88 16.87 -3.40 5.64
CA LYS A 88 16.03 -4.46 5.07
C LYS A 88 14.74 -3.91 4.45
N ILE A 89 14.62 -2.59 4.34
CA ILE A 89 13.50 -1.91 3.74
C ILE A 89 13.94 -1.37 2.40
N GLU A 90 13.28 -1.79 1.35
CA GLU A 90 13.51 -1.36 -0.03
C GLU A 90 12.34 -0.51 -0.49
N MET A 91 12.60 0.72 -0.89
CA MET A 91 11.64 1.56 -1.60
C MET A 91 11.73 1.22 -3.09
N CYS A 92 10.62 0.73 -3.67
CA CYS A 92 10.60 0.27 -5.04
C CYS A 92 9.48 0.95 -5.83
N PRO A 93 9.75 2.05 -6.53
CA PRO A 93 8.79 2.65 -7.45
C PRO A 93 8.33 1.67 -8.51
N PHE A 94 7.09 1.80 -9.00
CA PHE A 94 6.53 0.91 -10.01
C PHE A 94 7.42 0.74 -11.25
N ALA A 95 8.09 1.81 -11.70
CA ALA A 95 9.00 1.76 -12.85
C ALA A 95 10.14 0.74 -12.66
N PHE A 96 10.56 0.50 -11.41
CA PHE A 96 11.66 -0.41 -11.07
C PHE A 96 11.20 -1.81 -10.64
N MET A 97 9.90 -2.06 -10.59
CA MET A 97 9.36 -3.39 -10.29
C MET A 97 9.31 -4.29 -11.53
N ARG A 98 9.28 -3.69 -12.72
CA ARG A 98 9.15 -4.43 -13.98
C ARG A 98 10.33 -5.38 -14.18
N GLY A 99 10.05 -6.65 -14.48
CA GLY A 99 11.09 -7.68 -14.69
C GLY A 99 11.67 -8.27 -13.39
N ARG A 100 11.25 -7.79 -12.22
CA ARG A 100 11.65 -8.36 -10.92
C ARG A 100 10.62 -9.34 -10.41
N THR A 101 11.07 -10.26 -9.56
CA THR A 101 10.23 -11.14 -8.74
C THR A 101 10.72 -10.99 -7.29
N PHE A 102 9.80 -10.81 -6.37
CA PHE A 102 10.12 -10.59 -4.96
C PHE A 102 9.81 -11.85 -4.17
N ASP A 103 10.83 -12.67 -3.92
CA ASP A 103 10.74 -13.85 -3.07
C ASP A 103 10.95 -13.47 -1.60
N LYS A 104 10.36 -14.25 -0.68
CA LYS A 104 10.45 -14.08 0.78
C LYS A 104 10.35 -12.63 1.23
N SER A 105 9.47 -11.88 0.57
CA SER A 105 9.32 -10.43 0.76
C SER A 105 7.95 -10.09 1.30
N TRP A 106 7.91 -9.14 2.22
CA TRP A 106 6.70 -8.46 2.66
C TRP A 106 6.51 -7.19 1.84
N ILE A 107 5.50 -7.17 0.97
CA ILE A 107 5.29 -6.07 0.02
C ILE A 107 4.09 -5.25 0.49
N VAL A 108 4.28 -3.94 0.70
CA VAL A 108 3.22 -2.99 1.03
C VAL A 108 3.05 -2.04 -0.15
N ALA A 109 1.92 -2.14 -0.84
CA ALA A 109 1.53 -1.26 -1.93
C ALA A 109 0.43 -0.32 -1.43
N ASP A 110 0.79 0.93 -1.20
CA ASP A 110 -0.09 1.95 -0.60
C ASP A 110 -0.66 2.90 -1.66
N GLU A 111 -1.79 3.55 -1.35
CA GLU A 111 -2.50 4.51 -2.22
C GLU A 111 -2.87 3.92 -3.61
N MET A 112 -3.24 2.65 -3.63
CA MET A 112 -3.44 1.89 -4.88
C MET A 112 -4.69 2.30 -5.65
N GLN A 113 -5.58 3.13 -5.10
CA GLN A 113 -6.65 3.80 -5.86
C GLN A 113 -6.10 4.72 -6.96
N ASN A 114 -4.82 5.12 -6.83
CA ASN A 114 -4.12 5.95 -7.81
C ASN A 114 -3.31 5.13 -8.83
N SER A 115 -3.52 3.83 -8.91
CA SER A 115 -2.88 2.97 -9.92
C SER A 115 -3.70 2.84 -11.19
N THR A 116 -3.03 2.66 -12.33
CA THR A 116 -3.68 2.18 -13.55
C THR A 116 -3.89 0.67 -13.50
N LYS A 117 -4.75 0.15 -14.42
CA LYS A 117 -4.98 -1.31 -14.57
C LYS A 117 -3.66 -2.05 -14.87
N GLU A 118 -2.83 -1.47 -15.74
CA GLU A 118 -1.54 -2.05 -16.13
C GLU A 118 -0.57 -2.08 -14.93
N GLN A 119 -0.56 -1.03 -14.12
CA GLN A 119 0.25 -0.97 -12.90
C GLN A 119 -0.20 -2.02 -11.89
N MET A 120 -1.50 -2.17 -11.67
CA MET A 120 -2.05 -3.18 -10.77
C MET A 120 -1.70 -4.59 -11.24
N MET A 121 -1.91 -4.91 -12.51
CA MET A 121 -1.56 -6.21 -13.09
C MET A 121 -0.05 -6.48 -12.97
N MET A 122 0.77 -5.47 -13.26
CA MET A 122 2.22 -5.56 -13.12
C MET A 122 2.59 -5.91 -11.67
N LEU A 123 2.05 -5.22 -10.67
CA LEU A 123 2.29 -5.48 -9.24
C LEU A 123 1.90 -6.90 -8.84
N LEU A 124 0.68 -7.33 -9.19
CA LEU A 124 0.14 -8.65 -8.84
C LEU A 124 1.00 -9.81 -9.36
N THR A 125 1.70 -9.58 -10.47
CA THR A 125 2.59 -10.58 -11.09
C THR A 125 4.04 -10.53 -10.58
N ARG A 126 4.35 -9.67 -9.61
CA ARG A 126 5.71 -9.55 -9.02
C ARG A 126 5.89 -10.35 -7.73
N ILE A 127 4.80 -10.84 -7.14
CA ILE A 127 4.87 -11.66 -5.93
C ILE A 127 5.60 -12.98 -6.24
N GLY A 128 6.65 -13.25 -5.47
CA GLY A 128 7.44 -14.47 -5.56
C GLY A 128 7.12 -15.47 -4.46
N PHE A 129 7.84 -16.57 -4.42
CA PHE A 129 7.64 -17.63 -3.45
C PHE A 129 7.89 -17.16 -2.02
N GLY A 130 7.00 -17.59 -1.10
CA GLY A 130 7.11 -17.26 0.32
C GLY A 130 6.92 -15.78 0.64
N SER A 131 6.29 -15.02 -0.27
CA SER A 131 6.03 -13.59 -0.10
C SER A 131 4.58 -13.31 0.23
N LYS A 132 4.34 -12.12 0.81
CA LYS A 132 3.02 -11.56 1.03
C LYS A 132 2.92 -10.17 0.43
N LEU A 133 1.83 -9.92 -0.28
CA LEU A 133 1.48 -8.62 -0.86
C LEU A 133 0.27 -8.03 -0.13
N VAL A 134 0.43 -6.84 0.42
CA VAL A 134 -0.65 -6.06 1.04
C VAL A 134 -0.96 -4.88 0.14
N ILE A 135 -2.16 -4.89 -0.46
CA ILE A 135 -2.67 -3.83 -1.33
C ILE A 135 -3.58 -2.93 -0.51
N ILE A 136 -3.25 -1.65 -0.44
CA ILE A 136 -3.93 -0.67 0.40
C ILE A 136 -4.49 0.45 -0.48
N GLY A 137 -5.74 0.83 -0.27
CA GLY A 137 -6.33 1.95 -0.96
C GLY A 137 -7.72 2.33 -0.45
N ASP A 138 -8.19 3.47 -0.94
CA ASP A 138 -9.55 3.95 -0.72
C ASP A 138 -10.19 4.26 -2.08
N PRO A 139 -11.09 3.41 -2.59
CA PRO A 139 -11.75 3.64 -3.89
C PRO A 139 -12.52 4.97 -3.98
N GLU A 140 -12.88 5.56 -2.83
CA GLU A 140 -13.62 6.82 -2.77
C GLU A 140 -12.69 8.06 -2.80
N GLN A 141 -11.35 7.88 -2.74
CA GLN A 141 -10.35 8.95 -2.69
C GLN A 141 -9.31 8.82 -3.82
N THR A 142 -9.77 8.74 -5.07
CA THR A 142 -8.85 8.72 -6.21
C THR A 142 -8.49 10.14 -6.65
N ASP A 143 -7.19 10.37 -6.89
CA ASP A 143 -6.66 11.61 -7.46
C ASP A 143 -6.51 11.52 -8.98
N ILE A 144 -6.76 10.34 -9.56
CA ILE A 144 -6.65 10.12 -11.00
C ILE A 144 -7.97 10.51 -11.67
N VAL A 145 -7.90 11.45 -12.61
CA VAL A 145 -9.01 11.71 -13.53
C VAL A 145 -8.93 10.67 -14.64
N THR A 146 -9.85 9.69 -14.61
CA THR A 146 -9.93 8.65 -15.64
C THR A 146 -11.39 8.46 -16.06
N GLU A 147 -11.63 8.23 -17.34
CA GLU A 147 -12.95 7.84 -17.86
C GLU A 147 -13.28 6.38 -17.52
N ASP A 148 -12.27 5.59 -17.18
CA ASP A 148 -12.33 4.18 -16.83
C ASP A 148 -12.12 3.95 -15.32
N TYR A 149 -12.29 2.70 -14.89
CA TYR A 149 -11.93 2.26 -13.55
C TYR A 149 -10.43 2.38 -13.27
N THR A 150 -10.09 2.76 -12.03
CA THR A 150 -8.70 2.69 -11.54
C THR A 150 -8.23 1.22 -11.50
N GLY A 151 -6.93 1.00 -11.30
CA GLY A 151 -6.41 -0.36 -11.12
C GLY A 151 -6.99 -1.05 -9.88
N LEU A 152 -7.27 -0.30 -8.81
CA LEU A 152 -7.91 -0.85 -7.62
C LEU A 152 -9.37 -1.23 -7.88
N ASP A 153 -10.13 -0.39 -8.58
CA ASP A 153 -11.53 -0.69 -8.92
C ASP A 153 -11.63 -1.92 -9.84
N ASP A 154 -10.77 -2.01 -10.85
CA ASP A 154 -10.71 -3.16 -11.75
C ASP A 154 -10.39 -4.45 -10.98
N LEU A 155 -9.43 -4.39 -10.05
CA LEU A 155 -9.11 -5.52 -9.17
C LEU A 155 -10.31 -5.95 -8.32
N LEU A 156 -11.00 -4.99 -7.68
CA LEU A 156 -12.15 -5.28 -6.82
C LEU A 156 -13.33 -5.86 -7.61
N ASN A 157 -13.56 -5.38 -8.83
CA ASN A 157 -14.61 -5.88 -9.72
C ASN A 157 -14.37 -7.31 -10.21
N ARG A 158 -13.10 -7.72 -10.36
CA ARG A 158 -12.70 -9.06 -10.80
C ARG A 158 -12.39 -10.01 -9.64
N LEU A 159 -12.50 -9.52 -8.41
CA LEU A 159 -11.99 -10.23 -7.24
C LEU A 159 -12.72 -11.55 -6.99
N ILE A 160 -11.95 -12.63 -6.95
CA ILE A 160 -12.37 -13.93 -6.43
C ILE A 160 -11.57 -14.19 -5.16
N VAL A 161 -12.25 -14.16 -4.02
CA VAL A 161 -11.64 -14.51 -2.73
C VAL A 161 -11.33 -16.00 -2.69
N SER A 162 -10.15 -16.36 -2.22
CA SER A 162 -9.66 -17.74 -2.16
C SER A 162 -8.74 -17.91 -0.94
N ASP A 163 -8.16 -19.08 -0.77
CA ASP A 163 -7.13 -19.28 0.27
C ASP A 163 -5.88 -18.44 0.04
N GLU A 164 -5.65 -17.95 -1.18
CA GLU A 164 -4.48 -17.14 -1.53
C GLU A 164 -4.78 -15.63 -1.60
N ILE A 165 -6.05 -15.24 -1.74
CA ILE A 165 -6.45 -13.83 -1.92
C ILE A 165 -7.61 -13.50 -0.99
N ALA A 166 -7.43 -12.51 -0.13
CA ALA A 166 -8.46 -12.00 0.75
C ALA A 166 -8.66 -10.50 0.59
N HIS A 167 -9.89 -10.06 0.83
CA HIS A 167 -10.26 -8.65 0.89
C HIS A 167 -10.92 -8.33 2.22
N VAL A 168 -10.58 -7.17 2.77
CA VAL A 168 -11.23 -6.62 3.95
C VAL A 168 -11.45 -5.12 3.77
N ARG A 169 -12.66 -4.65 4.08
CA ARG A 169 -12.99 -3.23 4.13
C ARG A 169 -13.00 -2.77 5.59
N LEU A 170 -12.16 -1.78 5.92
CA LEU A 170 -12.15 -1.12 7.22
C LEU A 170 -13.10 0.08 7.19
N LYS A 171 -13.85 0.27 8.27
CA LYS A 171 -14.84 1.36 8.39
C LYS A 171 -14.53 2.31 9.54
N ASP A 172 -13.90 1.79 10.60
CA ASP A 172 -13.67 2.56 11.83
C ASP A 172 -12.50 3.52 11.67
N VAL A 173 -12.78 4.79 11.67
CA VAL A 173 -11.78 5.86 11.54
C VAL A 173 -11.26 6.26 12.91
N TYR A 174 -9.98 6.08 13.12
CA TYR A 174 -9.25 6.43 14.35
C TYR A 174 -8.59 7.80 14.19
N ARG A 175 -9.38 8.86 14.33
CA ARG A 175 -8.88 10.24 14.28
C ARG A 175 -9.10 10.92 15.63
N SER A 176 -8.26 11.91 15.96
CA SER A 176 -8.46 12.71 17.17
C SER A 176 -9.81 13.42 17.10
N PRO A 177 -10.43 13.74 18.26
CA PRO A 177 -11.71 14.45 18.29
C PRO A 177 -11.68 15.75 17.48
N VAL A 178 -10.60 16.52 17.57
CA VAL A 178 -10.44 17.77 16.83
C VAL A 178 -10.47 17.57 15.31
N VAL A 179 -9.85 16.51 14.80
CA VAL A 179 -9.87 16.21 13.36
C VAL A 179 -11.28 15.83 12.89
N LYS A 180 -12.04 15.09 13.73
CA LYS A 180 -13.45 14.77 13.43
C LYS A 180 -14.30 16.05 13.35
N GLU A 181 -14.08 16.99 14.27
CA GLU A 181 -14.78 18.28 14.30
C GLU A 181 -14.47 19.11 13.05
N VAL A 182 -13.19 19.22 12.69
CA VAL A 182 -12.78 19.92 11.45
C VAL A 182 -13.44 19.30 10.21
N LEU A 183 -13.43 17.98 10.08
CA LEU A 183 -14.05 17.30 8.93
C LEU A 183 -15.57 17.57 8.87
N ASN A 184 -16.25 17.61 10.01
CA ASN A 184 -17.67 17.97 10.04
C ASN A 184 -17.94 19.40 9.55
N MET A 185 -17.03 20.36 9.84
CA MET A 185 -17.14 21.73 9.36
C MET A 185 -17.05 21.85 7.84
N TYR A 186 -16.24 21.01 7.19
CA TYR A 186 -16.06 21.01 5.73
C TYR A 186 -17.10 20.17 4.97
N ASN A 187 -17.82 19.29 5.67
CA ASN A 187 -18.86 18.46 5.07
C ASN A 187 -20.28 18.99 5.30
N SER A 188 -20.41 20.13 6.00
CA SER A 188 -21.64 20.89 6.19
C SER A 188 -21.78 22.00 5.15
#